data_b41e7ece3b56e950170a8d339c5ada94
#
_entry.id   b41e7ece3b56e950170a8d339c5ada94
#
_cell.length_a   1.000
_cell.length_b   1.000
_cell.length_c   1.000
_cell.angle_alpha   90.00
_cell.angle_beta   90.00
_cell.angle_gamma   90.00
#
_symmetry.space_group_name_H-M   'P 1'
#
loop_
_entity.id
_entity.type
_entity.pdbx_description
1 polymer ?
#
loop_
_entity_poly.entity_id
_entity_poly.type
_entity_poly.pdbx_seq_one_letter_code
_entity_poly.pdbx_strand_id
1 'polypeptide(L)'
;MTMRLFVSRDAGAVAVGADEVAQALEQAARKRGLAIEIVRPGSRGLYWLEPMVEAATPKGRIAFGPVTPAEALSVLDAMAADGPHLLRLGVADEIPWLKRQTRLTFARCGVIDPRSVEDYRAHDGYRGLERALRLTSDEILADVTASGLRGRGGAGFPTGIKWKTVAQTSADRKYIVCNADEGDSGTFADRMIMEGDPFVVIEGMTIAGITVGATRGYIYVRSEYPHAVTAMNAAIAAAKRAGYLGAKIGGSSHSFDLEVRVGAGAYVCGEETSLLESLEGRRGIVRAKPPLPAHQGLFGRPTVINNVLSFAAIPFILAGGARAYADFGMGRSRGTMPIQLAGNIRHGGLFETAFGITLGELIDDVGGGTFTGREVRAVQVGGPLGAYFPRALFDTPFDYEAFAARDGLIGHGGIVVFDDSVDMSKQARFAMEFCAVESCGKCTPCRIGSTRGVETIDKIRRGERVAENIAVVEDLCNTMKFGSLCALGGFTPYPVSSALKHFREDFGPAPTKLQAAE
;
A
#
# COMPACT_ATOMS: atom_id res chain seq x y z
N MET A 1 -39.51 8.06 2.48
CA MET A 1 -38.44 7.07 2.34
C MET A 1 -37.12 7.76 2.72
N THR A 2 -36.30 7.19 3.58
CA THR A 2 -35.01 7.79 3.97
C THR A 2 -34.01 7.57 2.85
N MET A 3 -33.37 8.64 2.37
CA MET A 3 -32.31 8.56 1.35
C MET A 3 -30.99 8.20 2.03
N ARG A 4 -30.32 7.12 1.59
CA ARG A 4 -29.03 6.68 2.12
C ARG A 4 -27.91 7.25 1.27
N LEU A 5 -27.06 8.09 1.87
CA LEU A 5 -25.92 8.75 1.25
C LEU A 5 -24.62 8.17 1.80
N PHE A 6 -23.57 8.20 0.98
CA PHE A 6 -22.25 7.72 1.34
C PHE A 6 -21.24 8.82 1.07
N VAL A 7 -20.48 9.20 2.10
CA VAL A 7 -19.41 10.21 2.04
C VAL A 7 -18.19 9.62 2.72
N SER A 8 -17.06 9.51 2.00
CA SER A 8 -15.86 8.87 2.51
C SER A 8 -15.37 9.50 3.82
N ARG A 9 -14.85 8.65 4.74
CA ARG A 9 -14.07 9.08 5.91
C ARG A 9 -12.58 8.77 5.80
N ASP A 10 -12.13 8.30 4.66
CA ASP A 10 -10.71 8.11 4.38
C ASP A 10 -9.94 9.40 4.66
N ALA A 11 -8.74 9.30 5.23
CA ALA A 11 -7.93 10.45 5.59
C ALA A 11 -7.67 11.39 4.40
N GLY A 12 -7.53 10.83 3.17
CA GLY A 12 -7.38 11.62 1.95
C GLY A 12 -8.64 12.41 1.60
N ALA A 13 -9.83 11.81 1.75
CA ALA A 13 -11.10 12.50 1.50
C ALA A 13 -11.38 13.59 2.56
N VAL A 14 -11.09 13.30 3.83
CA VAL A 14 -11.22 14.27 4.94
C VAL A 14 -10.30 15.47 4.72
N ALA A 15 -9.06 15.24 4.27
CA ALA A 15 -8.10 16.30 3.99
C ALA A 15 -8.55 17.31 2.92
N VAL A 16 -9.50 16.93 2.05
CA VAL A 16 -10.07 17.78 0.99
C VAL A 16 -11.52 18.19 1.30
N GLY A 17 -12.00 18.01 2.54
CA GLY A 17 -13.27 18.58 3.01
C GLY A 17 -14.47 17.62 3.07
N ALA A 18 -14.26 16.29 3.11
CA ALA A 18 -15.38 15.33 3.17
C ALA A 18 -16.25 15.45 4.44
N ASP A 19 -15.69 15.89 5.56
CA ASP A 19 -16.45 16.12 6.79
C ASP A 19 -17.37 17.34 6.66
N GLU A 20 -16.86 18.43 6.09
CA GLU A 20 -17.62 19.65 5.81
C GLU A 20 -18.73 19.38 4.79
N VAL A 21 -18.47 18.56 3.76
CA VAL A 21 -19.50 18.13 2.78
C VAL A 21 -20.59 17.32 3.46
N ALA A 22 -20.24 16.36 4.34
CA ALA A 22 -21.24 15.58 5.08
C ALA A 22 -22.13 16.48 5.94
N GLN A 23 -21.54 17.43 6.67
CA GLN A 23 -22.30 18.41 7.48
C GLN A 23 -23.20 19.30 6.61
N ALA A 24 -22.70 19.77 5.46
CA ALA A 24 -23.48 20.60 4.53
C ALA A 24 -24.67 19.83 3.94
N LEU A 25 -24.50 18.54 3.62
CA LEU A 25 -25.60 17.67 3.18
C LEU A 25 -26.67 17.47 4.25
N GLU A 26 -26.30 17.30 5.53
CA GLU A 26 -27.24 17.24 6.64
C GLU A 26 -28.03 18.55 6.79
N GLN A 27 -27.36 19.70 6.68
CA GLN A 27 -28.00 21.01 6.75
C GLN A 27 -28.94 21.24 5.55
N ALA A 28 -28.53 20.84 4.34
CA ALA A 28 -29.33 20.91 3.13
C ALA A 28 -30.60 20.06 3.25
N ALA A 29 -30.47 18.82 3.76
CA ALA A 29 -31.57 17.92 4.01
C ALA A 29 -32.62 18.50 4.98
N ARG A 30 -32.14 19.07 6.10
CA ARG A 30 -33.05 19.78 7.06
C ARG A 30 -33.78 20.92 6.41
N LYS A 31 -33.14 21.75 5.57
CA LYS A 31 -33.76 22.85 4.84
C LYS A 31 -34.85 22.38 3.84
N ARG A 32 -34.68 21.19 3.28
CA ARG A 32 -35.61 20.56 2.30
C ARG A 32 -36.66 19.68 2.95
N GLY A 33 -36.57 19.42 4.26
CA GLY A 33 -37.44 18.47 4.94
C GLY A 33 -37.23 17.02 4.47
N LEU A 34 -36.04 16.69 3.97
CA LEU A 34 -35.70 15.36 3.49
C LEU A 34 -35.09 14.53 4.64
N ALA A 35 -35.53 13.27 4.76
CA ALA A 35 -34.92 12.30 5.66
C ALA A 35 -33.71 11.66 4.95
N ILE A 36 -32.52 11.86 5.50
CA ILE A 36 -31.28 11.24 5.00
C ILE A 36 -30.58 10.43 6.10
N GLU A 37 -29.84 9.41 5.69
CA GLU A 37 -28.87 8.68 6.51
C GLU A 37 -27.50 8.79 5.82
N ILE A 38 -26.48 9.32 6.49
CA ILE A 38 -25.12 9.40 5.96
C ILE A 38 -24.29 8.25 6.53
N VAL A 39 -23.87 7.35 5.64
CA VAL A 39 -22.88 6.30 5.93
C VAL A 39 -21.49 6.85 5.58
N ARG A 40 -20.48 6.52 6.39
CA ARG A 40 -19.10 7.00 6.22
C ARG A 40 -18.17 5.84 5.85
N PRO A 41 -18.15 5.36 4.57
CA PRO A 41 -17.23 4.31 4.11
C PRO A 41 -15.78 4.81 4.01
N GLY A 42 -14.84 3.91 3.65
CA GLY A 42 -13.53 4.30 3.14
C GLY A 42 -13.62 4.95 1.74
N SER A 43 -12.46 5.31 1.16
CA SER A 43 -12.41 5.78 -0.23
C SER A 43 -12.48 4.60 -1.21
N ARG A 44 -13.02 4.87 -2.41
CA ARG A 44 -12.90 3.96 -3.56
C ARG A 44 -11.54 4.06 -4.27
N GLY A 45 -10.68 5.00 -3.84
CA GLY A 45 -9.34 5.21 -4.41
C GLY A 45 -9.27 6.16 -5.59
N LEU A 46 -10.34 6.91 -5.89
CA LEU A 46 -10.39 7.94 -6.93
C LEU A 46 -10.11 9.31 -6.31
N TYR A 47 -8.87 9.56 -5.89
CA TYR A 47 -8.55 10.75 -5.09
C TYR A 47 -8.77 12.08 -5.82
N TRP A 48 -8.71 12.10 -7.15
CA TRP A 48 -9.03 13.30 -7.94
C TRP A 48 -10.53 13.64 -7.97
N LEU A 49 -11.39 12.73 -7.48
CA LEU A 49 -12.85 12.94 -7.37
C LEU A 49 -13.32 13.11 -5.92
N GLU A 50 -12.40 13.09 -4.97
CA GLU A 50 -12.76 13.32 -3.56
C GLU A 50 -12.94 14.84 -3.26
N PRO A 51 -13.88 15.22 -2.41
CA PRO A 51 -14.89 14.40 -1.74
C PRO A 51 -15.93 13.86 -2.72
N MET A 52 -16.06 12.53 -2.76
CA MET A 52 -17.08 11.87 -3.55
C MET A 52 -18.32 11.57 -2.69
N VAL A 53 -19.51 11.88 -3.20
CA VAL A 53 -20.79 11.60 -2.56
C VAL A 53 -21.58 10.61 -3.40
N GLU A 54 -22.07 9.54 -2.78
CA GLU A 54 -22.90 8.55 -3.48
C GLU A 54 -24.28 8.48 -2.85
N ALA A 55 -25.33 8.26 -3.66
CA ALA A 55 -26.69 8.01 -3.21
C ALA A 55 -27.13 6.59 -3.58
N ALA A 56 -27.70 5.84 -2.64
CA ALA A 56 -28.29 4.53 -2.92
C ALA A 56 -29.55 4.67 -3.78
N THR A 57 -29.59 3.93 -4.88
CA THR A 57 -30.77 3.84 -5.78
C THR A 57 -31.02 2.38 -6.17
N PRO A 58 -32.19 2.06 -6.73
CA PRO A 58 -32.46 0.72 -7.28
C PRO A 58 -31.50 0.29 -8.41
N LYS A 59 -30.84 1.26 -9.06
CA LYS A 59 -29.86 1.04 -10.15
C LYS A 59 -28.43 0.88 -9.66
N GLY A 60 -28.20 0.93 -8.35
CA GLY A 60 -26.88 1.02 -7.73
C GLY A 60 -26.63 2.39 -7.09
N ARG A 61 -25.40 2.63 -6.64
CA ARG A 61 -25.03 3.93 -6.06
C ARG A 61 -24.71 4.92 -7.17
N ILE A 62 -25.41 6.06 -7.20
CA ILE A 62 -25.12 7.16 -8.11
C ILE A 62 -24.10 8.09 -7.44
N ALA A 63 -22.96 8.29 -8.10
CA ALA A 63 -21.83 9.09 -7.60
C ALA A 63 -21.85 10.51 -8.14
N PHE A 64 -21.35 11.44 -7.30
CA PHE A 64 -21.09 12.84 -7.59
C PHE A 64 -19.72 13.21 -7.05
N GLY A 65 -18.92 13.98 -7.79
CA GLY A 65 -17.59 14.38 -7.35
C GLY A 65 -16.79 15.24 -8.35
N PRO A 66 -15.82 16.01 -7.86
CA PRO A 66 -15.62 16.35 -6.45
C PRO A 66 -16.69 17.34 -5.94
N VAL A 67 -17.26 17.08 -4.76
CA VAL A 67 -18.33 17.91 -4.18
C VAL A 67 -17.72 18.85 -3.13
N THR A 68 -18.07 20.15 -3.21
CA THR A 68 -17.73 21.11 -2.16
C THR A 68 -18.93 21.36 -1.23
N PRO A 69 -18.75 21.91 -0.02
CA PRO A 69 -19.84 22.27 0.86
C PRO A 69 -20.86 23.24 0.22
N ALA A 70 -20.40 24.12 -0.67
CA ALA A 70 -21.28 25.07 -1.40
C ALA A 70 -22.25 24.37 -2.36
N GLU A 71 -21.84 23.25 -2.92
CA GLU A 71 -22.62 22.47 -3.90
C GLU A 71 -23.55 21.44 -3.24
N ALA A 72 -23.41 21.19 -1.93
CA ALA A 72 -24.15 20.15 -1.21
C ALA A 72 -25.67 20.24 -1.40
N LEU A 73 -26.24 21.45 -1.45
CA LEU A 73 -27.69 21.64 -1.64
C LEU A 73 -28.12 21.24 -3.06
N SER A 74 -27.43 21.70 -4.10
CA SER A 74 -27.77 21.39 -5.51
C SER A 74 -27.54 19.91 -5.82
N VAL A 75 -26.48 19.31 -5.24
CA VAL A 75 -26.21 17.87 -5.35
C VAL A 75 -27.32 17.06 -4.69
N LEU A 76 -27.76 17.44 -3.48
CA LEU A 76 -28.87 16.77 -2.79
C LEU A 76 -30.18 16.88 -3.57
N ASP A 77 -30.50 18.05 -4.13
CA ASP A 77 -31.68 18.27 -4.95
C ASP A 77 -31.64 17.36 -6.21
N ALA A 78 -30.47 17.26 -6.87
CA ALA A 78 -30.29 16.38 -8.03
C ALA A 78 -30.43 14.90 -7.67
N MET A 79 -29.93 14.48 -6.50
CA MET A 79 -30.08 13.10 -5.99
C MET A 79 -31.55 12.78 -5.70
N ALA A 80 -32.29 13.70 -5.07
CA ALA A 80 -33.68 13.49 -4.70
C ALA A 80 -34.59 13.39 -5.93
N ALA A 81 -34.27 14.11 -7.00
CA ALA A 81 -35.04 14.13 -8.25
C ALA A 81 -34.56 13.11 -9.30
N ASP A 82 -33.50 12.35 -9.04
CA ASP A 82 -32.72 11.58 -10.07
C ASP A 82 -32.40 12.45 -11.30
N GLY A 83 -32.08 13.72 -11.05
CA GLY A 83 -31.92 14.75 -12.08
C GLY A 83 -30.47 14.89 -12.57
N PRO A 84 -30.26 15.70 -13.63
CA PRO A 84 -28.93 16.03 -14.12
C PRO A 84 -28.21 16.98 -13.17
N HIS A 85 -26.88 16.85 -13.08
CA HIS A 85 -26.00 17.77 -12.37
C HIS A 85 -24.61 17.73 -12.99
N LEU A 86 -23.85 18.85 -12.95
CA LEU A 86 -22.52 18.93 -13.53
C LEU A 86 -21.54 17.92 -12.90
N LEU A 87 -21.67 17.68 -11.60
CA LEU A 87 -20.80 16.75 -10.85
C LEU A 87 -21.30 15.31 -10.88
N ARG A 88 -22.39 15.00 -11.59
CA ARG A 88 -22.92 13.64 -11.65
C ARG A 88 -22.04 12.74 -12.49
N LEU A 89 -21.48 11.69 -11.89
CA LEU A 89 -20.59 10.70 -12.50
C LEU A 89 -21.35 9.46 -13.02
N GLY A 90 -22.60 9.28 -12.62
CA GLY A 90 -23.41 8.09 -12.93
C GLY A 90 -23.27 6.99 -11.87
N VAL A 91 -23.52 5.74 -12.27
CA VAL A 91 -23.37 4.59 -11.36
C VAL A 91 -21.91 4.43 -10.99
N ALA A 92 -21.61 4.39 -9.69
CA ALA A 92 -20.23 4.38 -9.20
C ALA A 92 -19.40 3.25 -9.80
N ASP A 93 -19.95 2.03 -9.83
CA ASP A 93 -19.24 0.85 -10.33
C ASP A 93 -19.04 0.87 -11.87
N GLU A 94 -19.77 1.74 -12.59
CA GLU A 94 -19.62 1.96 -14.03
C GLU A 94 -18.61 3.06 -14.38
N ILE A 95 -18.08 3.78 -13.39
CA ILE A 95 -17.00 4.75 -13.62
C ILE A 95 -15.81 4.00 -14.26
N PRO A 96 -15.27 4.45 -15.41
CA PRO A 96 -14.28 3.71 -16.18
C PRO A 96 -13.08 3.22 -15.35
N TRP A 97 -12.60 4.02 -14.42
CA TRP A 97 -11.53 3.64 -13.48
C TRP A 97 -11.89 2.44 -12.61
N LEU A 98 -13.10 2.38 -12.05
CA LEU A 98 -13.58 1.28 -11.21
C LEU A 98 -13.93 0.05 -12.03
N LYS A 99 -14.59 0.25 -13.18
CA LYS A 99 -15.02 -0.85 -14.06
C LYS A 99 -13.86 -1.65 -14.65
N ARG A 100 -12.70 -1.03 -14.84
CA ARG A 100 -11.48 -1.70 -15.38
C ARG A 100 -10.69 -2.47 -14.33
N GLN A 101 -11.01 -2.33 -13.04
CA GLN A 101 -10.30 -3.01 -11.96
C GLN A 101 -10.76 -4.45 -11.76
N THR A 102 -9.86 -5.26 -11.22
CA THR A 102 -10.16 -6.56 -10.62
C THR A 102 -9.89 -6.43 -9.12
N ARG A 103 -10.92 -6.06 -8.36
CA ARG A 103 -10.79 -5.77 -6.93
C ARG A 103 -11.07 -7.02 -6.11
N LEU A 104 -10.02 -7.71 -5.65
CA LEU A 104 -10.09 -8.83 -4.72
C LEU A 104 -9.87 -8.36 -3.28
N THR A 105 -8.78 -7.63 -3.07
CA THR A 105 -8.37 -7.12 -1.74
C THR A 105 -9.19 -5.89 -1.35
N PHE A 106 -9.46 -5.00 -2.30
CA PHE A 106 -10.20 -3.74 -2.10
C PHE A 106 -11.70 -3.82 -2.46
N ALA A 107 -12.26 -5.02 -2.61
CA ALA A 107 -13.65 -5.20 -3.04
C ALA A 107 -14.66 -4.42 -2.18
N ARG A 108 -14.41 -4.29 -0.89
CA ARG A 108 -15.32 -3.63 0.07
C ARG A 108 -14.93 -2.18 0.40
N CYS A 109 -13.70 -1.73 0.07
CA CYS A 109 -13.29 -0.35 0.31
C CYS A 109 -14.14 0.63 -0.50
N GLY A 110 -14.73 1.62 0.19
CA GLY A 110 -15.73 2.55 -0.37
C GLY A 110 -17.15 2.00 -0.44
N VAL A 111 -17.34 0.72 -0.08
CA VAL A 111 -18.66 0.05 -0.14
C VAL A 111 -19.28 -0.08 1.24
N ILE A 112 -18.55 -0.62 2.21
CA ILE A 112 -19.06 -0.91 3.57
C ILE A 112 -18.80 0.22 4.56
N ASP A 113 -19.55 0.24 5.66
CA ASP A 113 -19.15 0.96 6.87
C ASP A 113 -18.01 0.17 7.56
N PRO A 114 -16.79 0.71 7.62
CA PRO A 114 -15.63 0.03 8.21
C PRO A 114 -15.74 -0.19 9.72
N ARG A 115 -16.79 0.31 10.37
CA ARG A 115 -17.06 0.12 11.81
C ARG A 115 -18.12 -0.94 12.10
N SER A 116 -18.79 -1.46 11.06
CA SER A 116 -19.87 -2.46 11.19
C SER A 116 -19.40 -3.85 10.79
N VAL A 117 -19.39 -4.76 11.78
CA VAL A 117 -19.18 -6.21 11.55
C VAL A 117 -20.31 -6.77 10.70
N GLU A 118 -21.54 -6.29 10.91
CA GLU A 118 -22.75 -6.74 10.22
C GLU A 118 -22.65 -6.38 8.72
N ASP A 119 -22.19 -5.16 8.40
CA ASP A 119 -22.00 -4.73 7.01
C ASP A 119 -20.85 -5.50 6.34
N TYR A 120 -19.74 -5.75 7.06
CA TYR A 120 -18.67 -6.62 6.59
C TYR A 120 -19.17 -8.03 6.24
N ARG A 121 -19.98 -8.65 7.11
CA ARG A 121 -20.59 -9.97 6.90
C ARG A 121 -21.58 -9.98 5.73
N ALA A 122 -22.38 -8.92 5.59
CA ALA A 122 -23.33 -8.79 4.49
C ALA A 122 -22.65 -8.70 3.10
N HIS A 123 -21.34 -8.37 3.10
CA HIS A 123 -20.49 -8.30 1.91
C HIS A 123 -19.44 -9.42 1.89
N ASP A 124 -19.83 -10.65 2.24
CA ASP A 124 -19.01 -11.86 2.21
C ASP A 124 -17.81 -11.88 3.19
N GLY A 125 -17.80 -11.01 4.18
CA GLY A 125 -16.79 -11.03 5.25
C GLY A 125 -16.92 -12.25 6.16
N TYR A 126 -15.79 -12.66 6.75
CA TYR A 126 -15.60 -13.84 7.61
C TYR A 126 -15.85 -15.21 6.96
N ARG A 127 -16.20 -15.29 5.68
CA ARG A 127 -16.36 -16.58 4.97
C ARG A 127 -15.04 -17.36 4.92
N GLY A 128 -13.93 -16.67 4.76
CA GLY A 128 -12.59 -17.28 4.79
C GLY A 128 -12.28 -17.88 6.15
N LEU A 129 -12.55 -17.15 7.23
CA LEU A 129 -12.36 -17.63 8.60
C LEU A 129 -13.32 -18.79 8.94
N GLU A 130 -14.59 -18.70 8.57
CA GLU A 130 -15.58 -19.77 8.78
C GLU A 130 -15.16 -21.08 8.11
N ARG A 131 -14.54 -20.99 6.91
CA ARG A 131 -13.96 -22.17 6.27
C ARG A 131 -12.69 -22.62 6.99
N ALA A 132 -11.78 -21.71 7.34
CA ALA A 132 -10.53 -22.03 8.03
C ALA A 132 -10.76 -22.76 9.37
N LEU A 133 -11.83 -22.42 10.11
CA LEU A 133 -12.19 -23.09 11.36
C LEU A 133 -12.61 -24.57 11.18
N ARG A 134 -12.87 -25.01 9.96
CA ARG A 134 -13.22 -26.40 9.63
C ARG A 134 -12.06 -27.19 9.03
N LEU A 135 -10.96 -26.53 8.73
CA LEU A 135 -9.76 -27.10 8.11
C LEU A 135 -8.67 -27.34 9.14
N THR A 136 -7.79 -28.28 8.86
CA THR A 136 -6.53 -28.46 9.59
C THR A 136 -5.52 -27.38 9.18
N SER A 137 -4.50 -27.16 10.02
CA SER A 137 -3.38 -26.27 9.68
C SER A 137 -2.72 -26.63 8.36
N ASP A 138 -2.53 -27.91 8.08
CA ASP A 138 -1.88 -28.37 6.83
C ASP A 138 -2.76 -28.10 5.60
N GLU A 139 -4.08 -28.22 5.69
CA GLU A 139 -5.00 -27.87 4.61
C GLU A 139 -4.99 -26.37 4.33
N ILE A 140 -4.99 -25.52 5.37
CA ILE A 140 -4.87 -24.06 5.21
C ILE A 140 -3.52 -23.71 4.57
N LEU A 141 -2.42 -24.31 5.03
CA LEU A 141 -1.08 -24.11 4.45
C LEU A 141 -1.02 -24.55 2.99
N ALA A 142 -1.69 -25.65 2.64
CA ALA A 142 -1.78 -26.12 1.26
C ALA A 142 -2.50 -25.10 0.37
N ASP A 143 -3.64 -24.56 0.80
CA ASP A 143 -4.38 -23.53 0.07
C ASP A 143 -3.57 -22.25 -0.11
N VAL A 144 -2.96 -21.74 0.96
CA VAL A 144 -2.12 -20.52 0.89
C VAL A 144 -0.90 -20.74 0.00
N THR A 145 -0.29 -21.92 0.02
CA THR A 145 0.85 -22.24 -0.83
C THR A 145 0.43 -22.36 -2.30
N ALA A 146 -0.65 -23.09 -2.56
CA ALA A 146 -1.15 -23.33 -3.92
C ALA A 146 -1.73 -22.06 -4.57
N SER A 147 -2.18 -21.08 -3.78
CA SER A 147 -2.62 -19.77 -4.28
C SER A 147 -1.50 -18.98 -4.96
N GLY A 148 -0.23 -19.32 -4.67
CA GLY A 148 0.93 -18.58 -5.17
C GLY A 148 1.07 -17.17 -4.57
N LEU A 149 0.39 -16.84 -3.48
CA LEU A 149 0.49 -15.54 -2.83
C LEU A 149 1.93 -15.24 -2.41
N ARG A 150 2.48 -14.16 -2.96
CA ARG A 150 3.76 -13.58 -2.56
C ARG A 150 3.53 -12.36 -1.69
N GLY A 151 4.46 -12.08 -0.77
CA GLY A 151 4.38 -10.91 0.11
C GLY A 151 4.21 -9.61 -0.67
N ARG A 152 3.25 -8.77 -0.26
CA ARG A 152 2.90 -7.51 -0.92
C ARG A 152 3.64 -6.29 -0.37
N GLY A 153 4.48 -6.48 0.64
CA GLY A 153 5.30 -5.40 1.23
C GLY A 153 6.64 -5.14 0.53
N GLY A 154 6.81 -5.57 -0.72
CA GLY A 154 7.99 -5.27 -1.55
C GLY A 154 8.91 -6.46 -1.83
N ALA A 155 9.21 -7.32 -0.85
CA ALA A 155 10.16 -8.43 -1.02
C ALA A 155 9.64 -9.60 -1.88
N GLY A 156 8.34 -9.71 -2.09
CA GLY A 156 7.74 -10.75 -2.93
C GLY A 156 8.01 -12.20 -2.49
N PHE A 157 8.34 -12.44 -1.22
CA PHE A 157 8.62 -13.78 -0.72
C PHE A 157 7.32 -14.61 -0.60
N PRO A 158 7.32 -15.92 -0.97
CA PRO A 158 6.11 -16.76 -0.91
C PRO A 158 5.55 -16.86 0.52
N THR A 159 4.30 -16.46 0.71
CA THR A 159 3.63 -16.40 2.02
C THR A 159 3.47 -17.78 2.64
N GLY A 160 3.08 -18.80 1.85
CA GLY A 160 2.91 -20.17 2.31
C GLY A 160 4.19 -20.78 2.87
N ILE A 161 5.37 -20.49 2.28
CA ILE A 161 6.65 -20.97 2.80
C ILE A 161 6.95 -20.35 4.17
N LYS A 162 6.74 -19.04 4.31
CA LYS A 162 6.94 -18.35 5.61
C LYS A 162 6.04 -18.94 6.71
N TRP A 163 4.76 -19.12 6.43
CA TRP A 163 3.80 -19.70 7.38
C TRP A 163 4.15 -21.15 7.75
N LYS A 164 4.49 -21.96 6.76
CA LYS A 164 4.91 -23.35 6.98
C LYS A 164 6.14 -23.42 7.90
N THR A 165 7.13 -22.58 7.69
CA THR A 165 8.33 -22.53 8.54
C THR A 165 7.96 -22.24 10.01
N VAL A 166 7.10 -21.22 10.25
CA VAL A 166 6.66 -20.89 11.60
C VAL A 166 5.79 -22.00 12.20
N ALA A 167 4.88 -22.59 11.41
CA ALA A 167 4.03 -23.70 11.88
C ALA A 167 4.86 -24.89 12.36
N GLN A 168 5.89 -25.26 11.61
CA GLN A 168 6.78 -26.40 11.90
C GLN A 168 7.83 -26.13 12.97
N THR A 169 8.12 -24.88 13.30
CA THR A 169 9.09 -24.54 14.36
C THR A 169 8.44 -24.80 15.72
N SER A 170 9.05 -25.72 16.51
CA SER A 170 8.57 -26.04 17.85
C SER A 170 8.85 -24.90 18.83
N ALA A 171 7.82 -24.41 19.52
CA ALA A 171 7.92 -23.38 20.54
C ALA A 171 6.67 -23.40 21.44
N ASP A 172 6.82 -22.93 22.67
CA ASP A 172 5.73 -22.74 23.64
C ASP A 172 4.80 -21.59 23.26
N ARG A 173 5.31 -20.61 22.46
CA ARG A 173 4.58 -19.43 22.00
C ARG A 173 5.05 -19.01 20.62
N LYS A 174 4.09 -18.56 19.81
CA LYS A 174 4.34 -17.99 18.48
C LYS A 174 3.55 -16.70 18.33
N TYR A 175 3.99 -15.83 17.41
CA TYR A 175 3.39 -14.52 17.18
C TYR A 175 3.04 -14.29 15.71
N ILE A 176 2.01 -13.47 15.50
CA ILE A 176 1.66 -12.88 14.21
C ILE A 176 1.93 -11.37 14.30
N VAL A 177 2.67 -10.83 13.34
CA VAL A 177 2.94 -9.40 13.26
C VAL A 177 2.52 -8.89 11.87
N CYS A 178 1.61 -7.95 11.85
CA CYS A 178 1.27 -7.18 10.65
C CYS A 178 2.20 -5.97 10.57
N ASN A 179 3.00 -5.93 9.52
CA ASN A 179 3.80 -4.77 9.16
C ASN A 179 2.91 -3.77 8.43
N ALA A 180 2.51 -2.72 9.12
CA ALA A 180 1.73 -1.60 8.62
C ALA A 180 2.54 -0.28 8.69
N ASP A 181 3.87 -0.39 8.62
CA ASP A 181 4.79 0.75 8.49
C ASP A 181 4.99 1.09 7.01
N GLU A 182 3.95 1.60 6.38
CA GLU A 182 3.89 1.97 4.96
C GLU A 182 4.64 3.29 4.74
N GLY A 183 5.96 3.21 4.56
CA GLY A 183 6.85 4.36 4.48
C GLY A 183 7.24 4.79 3.07
N ASP A 184 6.93 4.00 2.04
CA ASP A 184 7.32 4.27 0.66
C ASP A 184 6.62 5.51 0.09
N SER A 185 7.37 6.38 -0.60
CA SER A 185 6.79 7.51 -1.32
C SER A 185 5.80 7.05 -2.40
N GLY A 186 4.63 7.70 -2.44
CA GLY A 186 3.57 7.36 -3.37
C GLY A 186 2.69 6.19 -2.96
N THR A 187 2.93 5.54 -1.80
CA THR A 187 2.11 4.44 -1.30
C THR A 187 1.12 4.87 -0.22
N PHE A 188 -0.06 4.25 -0.22
CA PHE A 188 -1.16 4.51 0.71
C PHE A 188 -2.18 3.35 0.75
N ALA A 189 -1.89 2.20 0.14
CA ALA A 189 -2.81 1.06 0.05
C ALA A 189 -3.07 0.42 1.42
N ASP A 190 -2.03 0.30 2.25
CA ASP A 190 -2.16 -0.24 3.61
C ASP A 190 -3.06 0.68 4.46
N ARG A 191 -2.84 2.01 4.37
CA ARG A 191 -3.68 3.00 5.03
C ARG A 191 -5.14 2.88 4.59
N MET A 192 -5.39 2.85 3.27
CA MET A 192 -6.75 2.76 2.73
C MET A 192 -7.48 1.52 3.21
N ILE A 193 -6.82 0.35 3.26
CA ILE A 193 -7.49 -0.88 3.71
C ILE A 193 -7.75 -0.85 5.20
N MET A 194 -6.81 -0.33 6.00
CA MET A 194 -6.99 -0.20 7.45
C MET A 194 -8.12 0.79 7.81
N GLU A 195 -8.32 1.83 7.01
CA GLU A 195 -9.40 2.81 7.21
C GLU A 195 -10.72 2.36 6.60
N GLY A 196 -10.70 1.63 5.46
CA GLY A 196 -11.89 1.31 4.66
C GLY A 196 -12.44 -0.10 4.77
N ASP A 197 -11.60 -1.08 5.11
CA ASP A 197 -11.99 -2.49 5.37
C ASP A 197 -11.05 -3.13 6.41
N PRO A 198 -11.03 -2.63 7.66
CA PRO A 198 -10.12 -3.13 8.69
C PRO A 198 -10.39 -4.60 9.07
N PHE A 199 -11.61 -5.08 8.89
CA PHE A 199 -11.98 -6.45 9.24
C PHE A 199 -11.30 -7.50 8.35
N VAL A 200 -10.99 -7.19 7.09
CA VAL A 200 -10.28 -8.13 6.21
C VAL A 200 -8.87 -8.41 6.71
N VAL A 201 -8.20 -7.41 7.28
CA VAL A 201 -6.88 -7.57 7.91
C VAL A 201 -6.98 -8.41 9.18
N ILE A 202 -7.98 -8.13 10.03
CA ILE A 202 -8.25 -8.88 11.25
C ILE A 202 -8.55 -10.35 10.93
N GLU A 203 -9.39 -10.61 9.94
CA GLU A 203 -9.74 -11.96 9.49
C GLU A 203 -8.49 -12.71 9.00
N GLY A 204 -7.68 -12.08 8.11
CA GLY A 204 -6.46 -12.68 7.57
C GLY A 204 -5.42 -12.99 8.65
N MET A 205 -5.24 -12.09 9.62
CA MET A 205 -4.33 -12.33 10.76
C MET A 205 -4.85 -13.42 11.70
N THR A 206 -6.17 -13.52 11.89
CA THR A 206 -6.79 -14.57 12.70
C THR A 206 -6.58 -15.95 12.05
N ILE A 207 -6.79 -16.05 10.73
CA ILE A 207 -6.51 -17.27 9.96
C ILE A 207 -5.03 -17.66 10.09
N ALA A 208 -4.10 -16.70 9.97
CA ALA A 208 -2.67 -16.95 10.16
C ALA A 208 -2.37 -17.48 11.57
N GLY A 209 -2.97 -16.87 12.60
CA GLY A 209 -2.83 -17.28 13.99
C GLY A 209 -3.24 -18.74 14.21
N ILE A 210 -4.44 -19.10 13.76
CA ILE A 210 -4.97 -20.47 13.82
C ILE A 210 -4.03 -21.45 13.11
N THR A 211 -3.56 -21.07 11.91
CA THR A 211 -2.73 -21.93 11.06
C THR A 211 -1.39 -22.28 11.70
N VAL A 212 -0.71 -21.31 12.33
CA VAL A 212 0.64 -21.56 12.88
C VAL A 212 0.64 -21.87 14.37
N GLY A 213 -0.55 -21.84 15.01
CA GLY A 213 -0.70 -22.05 16.46
C GLY A 213 -0.30 -20.84 17.31
N ALA A 214 -0.41 -19.63 16.77
CA ALA A 214 -0.21 -18.39 17.52
C ALA A 214 -1.53 -17.94 18.18
N THR A 215 -1.43 -17.39 19.39
CA THR A 215 -2.59 -16.88 20.15
C THR A 215 -2.57 -15.35 20.30
N ARG A 216 -1.50 -14.69 19.82
CA ARG A 216 -1.32 -13.25 19.93
C ARG A 216 -0.77 -12.68 18.64
N GLY A 217 -1.33 -11.54 18.24
CA GLY A 217 -0.81 -10.76 17.12
C GLY A 217 -0.72 -9.27 17.43
N TYR A 218 0.13 -8.60 16.67
CA TYR A 218 0.34 -7.16 16.73
C TYR A 218 0.23 -6.55 15.34
N ILE A 219 -0.42 -5.38 15.26
CA ILE A 219 -0.48 -4.56 14.05
C ILE A 219 0.41 -3.35 14.32
N TYR A 220 1.59 -3.31 13.71
CA TYR A 220 2.55 -2.23 13.86
C TYR A 220 2.26 -1.16 12.82
N VAL A 221 1.62 -0.08 13.25
CA VAL A 221 1.18 1.03 12.40
C VAL A 221 2.11 2.22 12.58
N ARG A 222 2.50 2.85 11.48
CA ARG A 222 3.29 4.10 11.54
C ARG A 222 2.52 5.22 12.24
N SER A 223 3.26 6.10 12.95
CA SER A 223 2.68 7.21 13.72
C SER A 223 1.91 8.22 12.88
N GLU A 224 2.23 8.33 11.59
CA GLU A 224 1.63 9.27 10.65
C GLU A 224 0.23 8.87 10.18
N TYR A 225 -0.28 7.68 10.62
CA TYR A 225 -1.61 7.17 10.25
C TYR A 225 -2.60 7.14 11.43
N PRO A 226 -2.92 8.28 12.09
CA PRO A 226 -3.79 8.29 13.27
C PRO A 226 -5.21 7.82 12.98
N HIS A 227 -5.73 8.06 11.77
CA HIS A 227 -7.05 7.57 11.34
C HIS A 227 -7.08 6.04 11.23
N ALA A 228 -6.04 5.42 10.65
CA ALA A 228 -5.91 3.97 10.57
C ALA A 228 -5.79 3.33 11.97
N VAL A 229 -5.02 3.93 12.88
CA VAL A 229 -4.94 3.49 14.29
C VAL A 229 -6.32 3.48 14.95
N THR A 230 -7.09 4.55 14.74
CA THR A 230 -8.44 4.68 15.29
C THR A 230 -9.39 3.62 14.69
N ALA A 231 -9.36 3.44 13.37
CA ALA A 231 -10.20 2.48 12.66
C ALA A 231 -9.89 1.04 13.09
N MET A 232 -8.61 0.66 13.13
CA MET A 232 -8.18 -0.67 13.54
C MET A 232 -8.56 -0.99 15.00
N ASN A 233 -8.38 -0.06 15.93
CA ASN A 233 -8.78 -0.26 17.32
C ASN A 233 -10.30 -0.45 17.46
N ALA A 234 -11.09 0.35 16.74
CA ALA A 234 -12.54 0.21 16.72
C ALA A 234 -12.99 -1.15 16.15
N ALA A 235 -12.37 -1.59 15.05
CA ALA A 235 -12.65 -2.86 14.40
C ALA A 235 -12.25 -4.06 15.27
N ILE A 236 -11.09 -4.02 15.94
CA ILE A 236 -10.67 -5.05 16.89
C ILE A 236 -11.69 -5.18 18.03
N ALA A 237 -12.13 -4.06 18.59
CA ALA A 237 -13.14 -4.07 19.65
C ALA A 237 -14.48 -4.64 19.16
N ALA A 238 -14.91 -4.32 17.94
CA ALA A 238 -16.11 -4.85 17.32
C ALA A 238 -16.00 -6.36 17.04
N ALA A 239 -14.87 -6.81 16.46
CA ALA A 239 -14.61 -8.23 16.20
C ALA A 239 -14.58 -9.07 17.49
N LYS A 240 -14.03 -8.53 18.60
CA LYS A 240 -14.07 -9.18 19.93
C LYS A 240 -15.51 -9.34 20.43
N ARG A 241 -16.33 -8.28 20.36
CA ARG A 241 -17.74 -8.37 20.78
C ARG A 241 -18.55 -9.37 19.95
N ALA A 242 -18.21 -9.49 18.66
CA ALA A 242 -18.88 -10.42 17.74
C ALA A 242 -18.33 -11.86 17.81
N GLY A 243 -17.32 -12.14 18.63
CA GLY A 243 -16.74 -13.47 18.81
C GLY A 243 -15.78 -13.92 17.70
N TYR A 244 -15.24 -12.99 16.90
CA TYR A 244 -14.25 -13.28 15.87
C TYR A 244 -12.80 -13.07 16.35
N LEU A 245 -12.62 -12.56 17.57
CA LEU A 245 -11.34 -12.45 18.28
C LEU A 245 -11.52 -12.83 19.75
N GLY A 246 -10.42 -13.15 20.43
CA GLY A 246 -10.40 -13.57 21.83
C GLY A 246 -10.41 -15.08 21.97
N ALA A 247 -11.10 -15.59 22.99
CA ALA A 247 -11.27 -17.01 23.25
C ALA A 247 -12.42 -17.60 22.43
N LYS A 248 -12.27 -18.86 22.02
CA LYS A 248 -13.33 -19.65 21.37
C LYS A 248 -13.89 -18.98 20.10
N ILE A 249 -12.99 -18.56 19.21
CA ILE A 249 -13.34 -17.87 17.96
C ILE A 249 -14.40 -18.66 17.18
N GLY A 250 -15.52 -18.01 16.85
CA GLY A 250 -16.63 -18.65 16.14
C GLY A 250 -17.19 -19.88 16.84
N GLY A 251 -17.02 -20.02 18.17
CA GLY A 251 -17.42 -21.18 18.96
C GLY A 251 -16.43 -22.37 18.93
N SER A 252 -15.29 -22.23 18.25
CA SER A 252 -14.22 -23.24 18.15
C SER A 252 -13.36 -23.33 19.41
N SER A 253 -12.36 -24.23 19.41
CA SER A 253 -11.33 -24.30 20.44
C SER A 253 -10.21 -23.27 20.26
N HIS A 254 -10.17 -22.57 19.14
CA HIS A 254 -9.13 -21.61 18.82
C HIS A 254 -9.28 -20.30 19.59
N SER A 255 -8.15 -19.71 19.95
CA SER A 255 -8.07 -18.41 20.60
C SER A 255 -7.01 -17.57 19.92
N PHE A 256 -7.32 -16.33 19.59
CA PHE A 256 -6.37 -15.38 19.00
C PHE A 256 -6.79 -13.96 19.36
N ASP A 257 -5.84 -13.13 19.74
CA ASP A 257 -6.08 -11.74 20.10
C ASP A 257 -5.13 -10.81 19.38
N LEU A 258 -5.60 -9.60 19.09
CA LEU A 258 -4.88 -8.56 18.37
C LEU A 258 -4.75 -7.27 19.17
N GLU A 259 -3.64 -6.59 18.95
CA GLU A 259 -3.36 -5.27 19.51
C GLU A 259 -2.66 -4.39 18.49
N VAL A 260 -3.07 -3.11 18.40
CA VAL A 260 -2.37 -2.10 17.61
C VAL A 260 -1.18 -1.55 18.41
N ARG A 261 -0.03 -1.47 17.76
CA ARG A 261 1.17 -0.81 18.26
C ARG A 261 1.59 0.28 17.29
N VAL A 262 1.80 1.47 17.81
CA VAL A 262 2.16 2.65 17.00
C VAL A 262 3.66 2.80 16.98
N GLY A 263 4.23 2.93 15.79
CA GLY A 263 5.64 3.23 15.58
C GLY A 263 6.02 4.65 16.00
N ALA A 264 7.30 4.97 15.91
CA ALA A 264 7.84 6.28 16.30
C ALA A 264 8.33 7.13 15.11
N GLY A 265 7.86 6.85 13.89
CA GLY A 265 8.15 7.65 12.70
C GLY A 265 9.47 7.33 12.00
N ALA A 266 10.07 6.16 12.22
CA ALA A 266 11.30 5.74 11.55
C ALA A 266 11.02 4.79 10.38
N TYR A 267 11.34 5.19 9.14
CA TYR A 267 11.18 4.37 7.94
C TYR A 267 11.85 2.99 8.07
N VAL A 268 13.03 2.94 8.69
CA VAL A 268 13.77 1.68 8.88
C VAL A 268 12.97 0.64 9.68
N CYS A 269 11.96 1.04 10.46
CA CYS A 269 11.08 0.12 11.18
C CYS A 269 10.07 -0.61 10.27
N GLY A 270 10.02 -0.30 8.96
CA GLY A 270 9.43 -1.15 7.94
C GLY A 270 10.25 -2.41 7.63
N GLU A 271 11.54 -2.45 7.95
CA GLU A 271 12.33 -3.67 7.89
C GLU A 271 11.92 -4.60 9.04
N GLU A 272 11.66 -5.88 8.73
CA GLU A 272 11.01 -6.83 9.64
C GLU A 272 11.71 -6.99 11.00
N THR A 273 13.04 -6.95 11.06
CA THR A 273 13.78 -7.12 12.32
C THR A 273 13.92 -5.81 13.11
N SER A 274 14.01 -4.68 12.43
CA SER A 274 13.96 -3.35 13.03
C SER A 274 12.58 -3.08 13.65
N LEU A 275 11.52 -3.50 12.98
CA LEU A 275 10.16 -3.49 13.51
C LEU A 275 10.07 -4.31 14.81
N LEU A 276 10.67 -5.51 14.86
CA LEU A 276 10.67 -6.33 16.06
C LEU A 276 11.42 -5.66 17.22
N GLU A 277 12.56 -5.01 16.97
CA GLU A 277 13.26 -4.24 18.01
C GLU A 277 12.34 -3.15 18.58
N SER A 278 11.63 -2.42 17.71
CA SER A 278 10.69 -1.38 18.13
C SER A 278 9.52 -1.96 18.95
N LEU A 279 8.93 -3.09 18.54
CA LEU A 279 7.88 -3.77 19.31
C LEU A 279 8.37 -4.25 20.69
N GLU A 280 9.66 -4.58 20.80
CA GLU A 280 10.31 -5.00 22.06
C GLU A 280 10.74 -3.80 22.92
N GLY A 281 10.41 -2.57 22.52
CA GLY A 281 10.73 -1.35 23.26
C GLY A 281 12.19 -0.91 23.12
N ARG A 282 12.90 -1.37 22.09
CA ARG A 282 14.28 -0.99 21.79
C ARG A 282 14.34 -0.09 20.56
N ARG A 283 15.50 0.57 20.37
CA ARG A 283 15.78 1.32 19.16
C ARG A 283 15.67 0.41 17.93
N GLY A 284 15.00 0.89 16.88
CA GLY A 284 14.89 0.19 15.60
C GLY A 284 16.24 0.01 14.92
N ILE A 285 16.83 -1.17 15.10
CA ILE A 285 18.11 -1.57 14.51
C ILE A 285 17.92 -2.94 13.86
N VAL A 286 18.43 -3.11 12.65
CA VAL A 286 18.35 -4.37 11.90
C VAL A 286 19.12 -5.47 12.62
N ARG A 287 18.53 -6.66 12.74
CA ARG A 287 19.20 -7.88 13.22
C ARG A 287 19.93 -8.56 12.07
N ALA A 288 21.08 -9.14 12.35
CA ALA A 288 21.72 -10.03 11.39
C ALA A 288 20.88 -11.31 11.18
N LYS A 289 20.84 -11.80 9.96
CA LYS A 289 20.16 -13.05 9.58
C LYS A 289 21.22 -14.03 9.03
N PRO A 290 21.20 -15.31 9.40
CA PRO A 290 20.32 -16.01 10.32
C PRO A 290 20.53 -15.63 11.80
N PRO A 291 19.56 -15.90 12.71
CA PRO A 291 18.31 -16.58 12.47
C PRO A 291 17.25 -15.69 11.81
N LEU A 292 16.36 -16.31 11.02
CA LEU A 292 15.20 -15.62 10.45
C LEU A 292 14.11 -15.42 11.53
N PRO A 293 13.28 -14.39 11.46
CA PRO A 293 12.15 -14.18 12.38
C PRO A 293 11.17 -15.35 12.46
N ALA A 294 11.08 -16.17 11.41
CA ALA A 294 10.30 -17.39 11.41
C ALA A 294 10.77 -18.43 12.46
N HIS A 295 12.04 -18.35 12.87
CA HIS A 295 12.62 -19.17 13.93
C HIS A 295 12.78 -18.41 15.24
N GLN A 296 13.30 -17.16 15.16
CA GLN A 296 13.57 -16.30 16.32
C GLN A 296 13.19 -14.86 16.02
N GLY A 297 11.89 -14.58 16.12
CA GLY A 297 11.30 -13.25 15.88
C GLY A 297 11.04 -12.47 17.17
N LEU A 298 9.78 -12.08 17.39
CA LEU A 298 9.33 -11.28 18.53
C LEU A 298 9.61 -12.01 19.85
N PHE A 299 10.31 -11.33 20.76
CA PHE A 299 10.77 -11.89 22.05
C PHE A 299 11.52 -13.23 21.91
N GLY A 300 12.26 -13.40 20.81
CA GLY A 300 13.01 -14.63 20.50
C GLY A 300 12.12 -15.82 20.11
N ARG A 301 10.84 -15.63 19.81
CA ARG A 301 9.87 -16.67 19.47
C ARG A 301 9.58 -16.68 17.95
N PRO A 302 9.20 -17.85 17.39
CA PRO A 302 8.81 -17.92 15.98
C PRO A 302 7.70 -16.94 15.65
N THR A 303 7.89 -16.14 14.62
CA THR A 303 6.98 -15.04 14.27
C THR A 303 6.70 -14.99 12.78
N VAL A 304 5.42 -14.98 12.41
CA VAL A 304 4.99 -14.60 11.06
C VAL A 304 4.97 -13.08 10.99
N ILE A 305 5.73 -12.51 10.06
CA ILE A 305 5.65 -11.09 9.74
C ILE A 305 5.19 -10.96 8.29
N ASN A 306 4.02 -10.37 8.08
CA ASN A 306 3.48 -10.05 6.76
C ASN A 306 3.00 -8.61 6.71
N ASN A 307 3.05 -8.01 5.51
CA ASN A 307 2.43 -6.72 5.23
C ASN A 307 0.89 -6.81 5.28
N VAL A 308 0.22 -5.68 5.45
CA VAL A 308 -1.25 -5.52 5.50
C VAL A 308 -1.94 -6.19 4.31
N LEU A 309 -1.52 -5.90 3.07
CA LEU A 309 -2.13 -6.45 1.85
C LEU A 309 -1.96 -7.97 1.75
N SER A 310 -0.85 -8.50 2.27
CA SER A 310 -0.63 -9.96 2.31
C SER A 310 -1.65 -10.64 3.21
N PHE A 311 -1.96 -10.07 4.38
CA PHE A 311 -3.02 -10.58 5.25
C PHE A 311 -4.41 -10.36 4.63
N ALA A 312 -4.66 -9.21 4.02
CA ALA A 312 -5.95 -8.88 3.41
C ALA A 312 -6.32 -9.79 2.22
N ALA A 313 -5.34 -10.43 1.56
CA ALA A 313 -5.60 -11.40 0.50
C ALA A 313 -6.05 -12.78 1.02
N ILE A 314 -5.70 -13.14 2.25
CA ILE A 314 -5.97 -14.47 2.83
C ILE A 314 -7.46 -14.83 2.90
N PRO A 315 -8.36 -13.94 3.37
CA PRO A 315 -9.78 -14.24 3.43
C PRO A 315 -10.37 -14.65 2.08
N PHE A 316 -10.01 -13.96 0.99
CA PHE A 316 -10.44 -14.31 -0.35
C PHE A 316 -9.93 -15.70 -0.78
N ILE A 317 -8.65 -16.00 -0.52
CA ILE A 317 -8.05 -17.31 -0.84
C ILE A 317 -8.79 -18.42 -0.08
N LEU A 318 -9.05 -18.22 1.19
CA LEU A 318 -9.72 -19.26 2.00
C LEU A 318 -11.22 -19.38 1.66
N ALA A 319 -11.90 -18.30 1.34
CA ALA A 319 -13.31 -18.35 0.96
C ALA A 319 -13.53 -19.07 -0.38
N GLY A 320 -12.72 -18.76 -1.40
CA GLY A 320 -12.86 -19.27 -2.76
C GLY A 320 -11.99 -20.49 -3.10
N GLY A 321 -11.03 -20.83 -2.24
CA GLY A 321 -9.98 -21.82 -2.51
C GLY A 321 -8.80 -21.23 -3.30
N ALA A 322 -7.69 -21.96 -3.31
CA ALA A 322 -6.42 -21.51 -3.88
C ALA A 322 -6.55 -21.06 -5.36
N ARG A 323 -7.29 -21.80 -6.18
CA ARG A 323 -7.45 -21.52 -7.61
C ARG A 323 -8.15 -20.21 -7.89
N ALA A 324 -9.15 -19.83 -7.09
CA ALA A 324 -9.87 -18.58 -7.25
C ALA A 324 -8.93 -17.34 -7.24
N TYR A 325 -7.79 -17.46 -6.55
CA TYR A 325 -6.76 -16.43 -6.53
C TYR A 325 -5.64 -16.69 -7.55
N ALA A 326 -5.19 -17.94 -7.69
CA ALA A 326 -4.08 -18.32 -8.57
C ALA A 326 -4.39 -18.14 -10.06
N ASP A 327 -5.67 -18.12 -10.44
CA ASP A 327 -6.10 -17.93 -11.83
C ASP A 327 -5.90 -16.48 -12.31
N PHE A 328 -5.70 -15.52 -11.39
CA PHE A 328 -5.29 -14.15 -11.73
C PHE A 328 -3.77 -14.01 -11.79
N GLY A 329 -3.31 -13.05 -12.62
CA GLY A 329 -1.89 -12.72 -12.76
C GLY A 329 -1.16 -13.52 -13.81
N MET A 330 0.18 -13.43 -13.80
CA MET A 330 1.05 -14.08 -14.78
C MET A 330 2.24 -14.77 -14.12
N GLY A 331 2.81 -15.79 -14.78
CA GLY A 331 4.01 -16.47 -14.33
C GLY A 331 3.94 -16.90 -12.86
N ARG A 332 4.87 -16.41 -12.03
CA ARG A 332 4.91 -16.62 -10.59
C ARG A 332 4.22 -15.50 -9.78
N SER A 333 3.82 -14.42 -10.43
CA SER A 333 3.09 -13.29 -9.83
C SER A 333 1.59 -13.54 -9.91
N ARG A 334 1.02 -14.16 -8.87
CA ARG A 334 -0.39 -14.57 -8.83
C ARG A 334 -1.25 -13.61 -8.03
N GLY A 335 -2.55 -13.59 -8.36
CA GLY A 335 -3.53 -12.72 -7.76
C GLY A 335 -3.49 -11.31 -8.35
N THR A 336 -3.94 -10.35 -7.55
CA THR A 336 -3.96 -8.93 -7.90
C THR A 336 -2.91 -8.13 -7.14
N MET A 337 -2.62 -6.94 -7.65
CA MET A 337 -1.80 -5.93 -6.96
C MET A 337 -2.56 -4.62 -6.93
N PRO A 338 -2.77 -4.03 -5.74
CA PRO A 338 -3.22 -2.63 -5.62
C PRO A 338 -2.08 -1.71 -6.02
N ILE A 339 -2.20 -1.09 -7.19
CA ILE A 339 -1.20 -0.17 -7.74
C ILE A 339 -1.60 1.25 -7.37
N GLN A 340 -0.64 2.03 -6.89
CA GLN A 340 -0.88 3.38 -6.40
C GLN A 340 -0.20 4.37 -7.31
N LEU A 341 -0.99 5.19 -8.00
CA LEU A 341 -0.50 6.22 -8.92
C LEU A 341 -0.40 7.57 -8.20
N ALA A 342 0.81 8.13 -8.16
CA ALA A 342 1.12 9.37 -7.47
C ALA A 342 2.11 10.23 -8.28
N GLY A 343 2.45 11.40 -7.76
CA GLY A 343 3.33 12.37 -8.42
C GLY A 343 2.60 13.21 -9.46
N ASN A 344 3.26 13.52 -10.57
CA ASN A 344 2.67 14.32 -11.63
C ASN A 344 1.80 13.48 -12.56
N ILE A 345 0.65 13.03 -12.08
CA ILE A 345 -0.32 12.20 -12.81
C ILE A 345 -1.71 12.83 -12.72
N ARG A 346 -2.51 12.77 -13.78
CA ARG A 346 -3.84 13.38 -13.83
C ARG A 346 -4.84 12.66 -12.93
N HIS A 347 -4.88 11.35 -13.00
CA HIS A 347 -5.76 10.52 -12.18
C HIS A 347 -4.92 9.75 -11.16
N GLY A 348 -4.55 10.43 -10.07
CA GLY A 348 -3.84 9.80 -8.95
C GLY A 348 -4.79 9.04 -8.05
N GLY A 349 -4.41 7.82 -7.66
CA GLY A 349 -5.27 6.99 -6.84
C GLY A 349 -4.84 5.54 -6.78
N LEU A 350 -5.75 4.66 -6.31
CA LEU A 350 -5.50 3.23 -6.22
C LEU A 350 -6.23 2.47 -7.33
N PHE A 351 -5.50 1.63 -8.04
CA PHE A 351 -6.00 0.77 -9.12
C PHE A 351 -5.60 -0.68 -8.85
N GLU A 352 -6.55 -1.51 -8.40
CA GLU A 352 -6.29 -2.94 -8.19
C GLU A 352 -6.55 -3.72 -9.46
N THR A 353 -5.54 -4.48 -9.91
CA THR A 353 -5.66 -5.34 -11.10
C THR A 353 -4.76 -6.57 -10.97
N ALA A 354 -5.01 -7.58 -11.81
CA ALA A 354 -4.12 -8.73 -11.95
C ALA A 354 -2.73 -8.29 -12.44
N PHE A 355 -1.68 -9.01 -12.03
CA PHE A 355 -0.34 -8.79 -12.58
C PHE A 355 -0.33 -8.96 -14.09
N GLY A 356 0.49 -8.15 -14.79
CA GLY A 356 0.69 -8.23 -16.23
C GLY A 356 0.32 -6.96 -17.01
N ILE A 357 -0.41 -6.02 -16.42
CA ILE A 357 -0.64 -4.70 -17.02
C ILE A 357 0.70 -3.98 -17.20
N THR A 358 0.89 -3.29 -18.31
CA THR A 358 2.15 -2.59 -18.59
C THR A 358 2.23 -1.23 -17.88
N LEU A 359 3.44 -0.71 -17.68
CA LEU A 359 3.63 0.65 -17.17
C LEU A 359 2.96 1.70 -18.06
N GLY A 360 3.02 1.51 -19.40
CA GLY A 360 2.37 2.41 -20.35
C GLY A 360 0.86 2.47 -20.15
N GLU A 361 0.19 1.31 -20.08
CA GLU A 361 -1.25 1.25 -19.80
C GLU A 361 -1.61 1.91 -18.45
N LEU A 362 -0.77 1.71 -17.42
CA LEU A 362 -0.99 2.35 -16.11
C LEU A 362 -0.88 3.88 -16.16
N ILE A 363 0.10 4.40 -16.88
CA ILE A 363 0.39 5.83 -16.89
C ILE A 363 -0.51 6.56 -17.89
N ASP A 364 -0.67 6.02 -19.10
CA ASP A 364 -1.38 6.71 -20.18
C ASP A 364 -2.89 6.46 -20.13
N ASP A 365 -3.30 5.18 -20.06
CA ASP A 365 -4.72 4.82 -20.17
C ASP A 365 -5.46 4.91 -18.84
N VAL A 366 -4.82 4.49 -17.74
CA VAL A 366 -5.41 4.53 -16.39
C VAL A 366 -5.17 5.91 -15.79
N GLY A 367 -3.91 6.34 -15.70
CA GLY A 367 -3.51 7.60 -15.08
C GLY A 367 -3.82 8.84 -15.90
N GLY A 368 -4.02 8.71 -17.22
CA GLY A 368 -4.36 9.81 -18.12
C GLY A 368 -3.20 10.78 -18.40
N GLY A 369 -1.97 10.34 -18.20
CA GLY A 369 -0.76 11.16 -18.39
C GLY A 369 -0.58 12.20 -17.27
N THR A 370 0.32 13.17 -17.50
CA THR A 370 0.60 14.21 -16.50
C THR A 370 -0.55 15.21 -16.34
N PHE A 371 -0.76 15.72 -15.14
CA PHE A 371 -1.75 16.79 -14.93
C PHE A 371 -1.27 18.14 -15.49
N THR A 372 0.05 18.34 -15.64
CA THR A 372 0.64 19.54 -16.26
C THR A 372 0.51 19.56 -17.78
N GLY A 373 0.18 18.42 -18.41
CA GLY A 373 0.17 18.27 -19.87
C GLY A 373 1.57 18.15 -20.50
N ARG A 374 2.65 18.15 -19.69
CA ARG A 374 4.04 17.92 -20.15
C ARG A 374 4.27 16.44 -20.38
N GLU A 375 5.30 16.08 -21.13
CA GLU A 375 5.64 14.68 -21.35
C GLU A 375 6.12 13.99 -20.08
N VAL A 376 5.75 12.72 -19.92
CA VAL A 376 6.28 11.87 -18.84
C VAL A 376 7.74 11.56 -19.17
N ARG A 377 8.66 12.02 -18.32
CA ARG A 377 10.09 11.73 -18.43
C ARG A 377 10.45 10.38 -17.86
N ALA A 378 9.97 10.11 -16.64
CA ALA A 378 10.27 8.89 -15.90
C ALA A 378 9.15 8.54 -14.93
N VAL A 379 9.10 7.28 -14.54
CA VAL A 379 8.36 6.84 -13.35
C VAL A 379 9.30 6.13 -12.39
N GLN A 380 9.14 6.41 -11.10
CA GLN A 380 9.80 5.62 -10.04
C GLN A 380 8.84 4.54 -9.56
N VAL A 381 9.28 3.30 -9.54
CA VAL A 381 8.47 2.15 -9.08
C VAL A 381 9.20 1.44 -7.95
N GLY A 382 8.48 1.20 -6.85
CA GLY A 382 9.03 0.51 -5.69
C GLY A 382 9.46 1.42 -4.53
N GLY A 383 8.84 2.61 -4.44
CA GLY A 383 9.10 3.59 -3.38
C GLY A 383 10.42 4.34 -3.56
N PRO A 384 10.95 5.00 -2.50
CA PRO A 384 12.14 5.85 -2.57
C PRO A 384 13.41 5.07 -2.94
N LEU A 385 13.40 3.75 -2.80
CA LEU A 385 14.48 2.84 -3.14
C LEU A 385 14.27 2.15 -4.49
N GLY A 386 13.21 2.49 -5.22
CA GLY A 386 12.86 1.92 -6.51
C GLY A 386 13.59 2.58 -7.68
N ALA A 387 13.76 1.81 -8.76
CA ALA A 387 14.41 2.30 -9.97
C ALA A 387 13.52 3.29 -10.75
N TYR A 388 14.17 4.18 -11.51
CA TYR A 388 13.52 5.05 -12.48
C TYR A 388 13.42 4.34 -13.84
N PHE A 389 12.21 4.29 -14.38
CA PHE A 389 11.92 3.74 -15.70
C PHE A 389 11.66 4.89 -16.68
N PRO A 390 12.50 5.07 -17.70
CA PRO A 390 12.24 6.02 -18.78
C PRO A 390 11.11 5.53 -19.69
N ARG A 391 10.55 6.42 -20.50
CA ARG A 391 9.46 6.13 -21.45
C ARG A 391 9.73 4.90 -22.33
N ALA A 392 10.98 4.67 -22.73
CA ALA A 392 11.40 3.52 -23.54
C ALA A 392 11.20 2.16 -22.88
N LEU A 393 10.94 2.11 -21.58
CA LEU A 393 10.69 0.87 -20.80
C LEU A 393 9.23 0.71 -20.36
N PHE A 394 8.30 1.49 -20.92
CA PHE A 394 6.88 1.45 -20.51
C PHE A 394 6.12 0.22 -21.04
N ASP A 395 6.73 -0.59 -21.90
CA ASP A 395 6.26 -1.91 -22.29
C ASP A 395 6.44 -2.97 -21.19
N THR A 396 7.16 -2.65 -20.10
CA THR A 396 7.41 -3.58 -18.99
C THR A 396 6.11 -3.94 -18.27
N PRO A 397 5.73 -5.23 -18.25
CA PRO A 397 4.55 -5.67 -17.51
C PRO A 397 4.80 -5.55 -15.99
N PHE A 398 3.78 -5.17 -15.24
CA PHE A 398 3.83 -5.07 -13.79
C PHE A 398 3.89 -6.48 -13.20
N ASP A 399 5.11 -6.97 -13.01
CA ASP A 399 5.46 -8.33 -12.61
C ASP A 399 6.82 -8.35 -11.91
N TYR A 400 7.00 -9.18 -10.89
CA TYR A 400 8.24 -9.24 -10.10
C TYR A 400 9.45 -9.60 -10.95
N GLU A 401 9.32 -10.60 -11.81
CA GLU A 401 10.40 -11.11 -12.65
C GLU A 401 10.74 -10.14 -13.80
N ALA A 402 9.72 -9.53 -14.41
CA ALA A 402 9.92 -8.55 -15.49
C ALA A 402 10.66 -7.30 -15.00
N PHE A 403 10.30 -6.80 -13.82
CA PHE A 403 10.98 -5.66 -13.21
C PHE A 403 12.41 -6.02 -12.79
N ALA A 404 12.62 -7.20 -12.19
CA ALA A 404 13.95 -7.68 -11.82
C ALA A 404 14.88 -7.79 -13.03
N ALA A 405 14.37 -8.24 -14.20
CA ALA A 405 15.13 -8.30 -15.44
C ALA A 405 15.55 -6.93 -16.00
N ARG A 406 14.93 -5.86 -15.52
CA ARG A 406 15.23 -4.45 -15.87
C ARG A 406 15.98 -3.70 -14.76
N ASP A 407 16.61 -4.41 -13.83
CA ASP A 407 17.25 -3.84 -12.63
C ASP A 407 16.28 -2.98 -11.78
N GLY A 408 15.04 -3.41 -11.68
CA GLY A 408 13.99 -2.73 -10.92
C GLY A 408 13.27 -3.65 -9.96
N LEU A 409 12.33 -3.10 -9.23
CA LEU A 409 11.44 -3.82 -8.32
C LEU A 409 10.06 -3.16 -8.30
N ILE A 410 9.00 -3.94 -8.12
CA ILE A 410 7.64 -3.40 -8.01
C ILE A 410 7.35 -2.84 -6.62
N GLY A 411 8.17 -3.20 -5.62
CA GLY A 411 8.00 -2.74 -4.25
C GLY A 411 6.60 -3.05 -3.69
N HIS A 412 6.01 -2.06 -3.05
CA HIS A 412 4.65 -2.09 -2.51
C HIS A 412 3.59 -1.60 -3.54
N GLY A 413 3.95 -1.52 -4.83
CA GLY A 413 3.02 -1.11 -5.89
C GLY A 413 2.85 0.40 -6.05
N GLY A 414 3.69 1.20 -5.41
CA GLY A 414 3.70 2.65 -5.58
C GLY A 414 4.44 3.06 -6.87
N ILE A 415 3.80 3.93 -7.65
CA ILE A 415 4.37 4.54 -8.85
C ILE A 415 4.32 6.05 -8.68
N VAL A 416 5.49 6.70 -8.77
CA VAL A 416 5.60 8.17 -8.75
C VAL A 416 6.00 8.64 -10.14
N VAL A 417 5.17 9.51 -10.73
CA VAL A 417 5.34 10.00 -12.10
C VAL A 417 6.06 11.34 -12.09
N PHE A 418 7.04 11.50 -12.98
CA PHE A 418 7.80 12.71 -13.19
C PHE A 418 7.65 13.20 -14.64
N ASP A 419 7.45 14.50 -14.82
CA ASP A 419 7.47 15.11 -16.15
C ASP A 419 8.88 15.55 -16.57
N ASP A 420 8.99 16.13 -17.76
CA ASP A 420 10.25 16.55 -18.38
C ASP A 420 10.93 17.77 -17.71
N SER A 421 10.32 18.36 -16.67
CA SER A 421 10.93 19.43 -15.88
C SER A 421 11.86 18.93 -14.78
N VAL A 422 11.84 17.62 -14.48
CA VAL A 422 12.58 17.05 -13.34
C VAL A 422 14.04 16.78 -13.72
N ASP A 423 14.95 17.19 -12.83
CA ASP A 423 16.38 16.88 -12.87
C ASP A 423 16.64 15.56 -12.15
N MET A 424 17.04 14.53 -12.88
CA MET A 424 17.22 13.18 -12.35
C MET A 424 18.49 13.04 -11.50
N SER A 425 19.47 13.95 -11.62
CA SER A 425 20.60 14.00 -10.70
C SER A 425 20.18 14.43 -9.29
N LYS A 426 19.16 15.30 -9.18
CA LYS A 426 18.54 15.66 -7.90
C LYS A 426 17.82 14.48 -7.28
N GLN A 427 17.14 13.67 -8.10
CA GLN A 427 16.44 12.48 -7.62
C GLN A 427 17.43 11.42 -7.12
N ALA A 428 18.53 11.17 -7.84
CA ALA A 428 19.60 10.28 -7.38
C ALA A 428 20.23 10.76 -6.06
N ARG A 429 20.48 12.07 -5.94
CA ARG A 429 20.97 12.69 -4.70
C ARG A 429 19.98 12.47 -3.55
N PHE A 430 18.70 12.73 -3.81
CA PHE A 430 17.63 12.53 -2.81
C PHE A 430 17.59 11.08 -2.30
N ALA A 431 17.74 10.08 -3.16
CA ALA A 431 17.77 8.67 -2.75
C ALA A 431 18.91 8.38 -1.75
N MET A 432 20.11 8.92 -2.02
CA MET A 432 21.24 8.79 -1.08
C MET A 432 20.99 9.54 0.24
N GLU A 433 20.43 10.76 0.18
CA GLU A 433 20.10 11.57 1.35
C GLU A 433 19.02 10.91 2.21
N PHE A 434 17.96 10.38 1.59
CA PHE A 434 16.93 9.62 2.27
C PHE A 434 17.53 8.42 3.01
N CYS A 435 18.40 7.65 2.34
CA CYS A 435 19.08 6.53 2.99
C CYS A 435 19.97 6.98 4.14
N ALA A 436 20.69 8.10 4.01
CA ALA A 436 21.56 8.63 5.05
C ALA A 436 20.77 9.04 6.30
N VAL A 437 19.60 9.66 6.13
CA VAL A 437 18.71 10.10 7.21
C VAL A 437 18.06 8.90 7.90
N GLU A 438 17.57 7.93 7.13
CA GLU A 438 16.81 6.78 7.64
C GLU A 438 17.68 5.58 8.06
N SER A 439 18.97 5.63 7.84
CA SER A 439 19.88 4.53 8.20
C SER A 439 19.86 4.26 9.72
N CYS A 440 19.62 2.99 10.10
CA CYS A 440 19.78 2.58 11.51
C CYS A 440 21.21 2.71 12.03
N GLY A 441 22.19 2.92 11.14
CA GLY A 441 23.61 3.12 11.44
C GLY A 441 24.41 1.84 11.74
N LYS A 442 23.81 0.64 11.62
CA LYS A 442 24.46 -0.61 12.01
C LYS A 442 25.59 -1.04 11.07
N CYS A 443 25.32 -1.06 9.76
CA CYS A 443 26.32 -1.51 8.78
C CYS A 443 27.01 -0.33 8.08
N THR A 444 28.33 -0.45 7.89
CA THR A 444 29.17 0.60 7.30
C THR A 444 28.78 0.94 5.87
N PRO A 445 28.49 -0.02 4.96
CA PRO A 445 28.12 0.31 3.58
C PRO A 445 26.93 1.26 3.49
N CYS A 446 25.86 1.02 4.24
CA CYS A 446 24.71 1.89 4.30
C CYS A 446 25.04 3.24 4.97
N ARG A 447 25.53 3.22 6.22
CA ARG A 447 25.74 4.43 7.02
C ARG A 447 26.73 5.41 6.39
N ILE A 448 27.86 4.91 5.89
CA ILE A 448 28.90 5.75 5.30
C ILE A 448 28.68 5.96 3.81
N GLY A 449 28.30 4.89 3.10
CA GLY A 449 28.11 4.93 1.65
C GLY A 449 27.04 5.93 1.21
N SER A 450 25.89 6.00 1.90
CA SER A 450 24.85 6.96 1.58
C SER A 450 25.30 8.42 1.76
N THR A 451 25.98 8.72 2.87
CA THR A 451 26.52 10.06 3.13
C THR A 451 27.57 10.46 2.09
N ARG A 452 28.53 9.55 1.78
CA ARG A 452 29.54 9.79 0.74
C ARG A 452 28.90 9.90 -0.65
N GLY A 453 27.81 9.14 -0.90
CA GLY A 453 27.03 9.22 -2.13
C GLY A 453 26.46 10.62 -2.34
N VAL A 454 25.81 11.22 -1.31
CA VAL A 454 25.31 12.60 -1.35
C VAL A 454 26.43 13.58 -1.72
N GLU A 455 27.55 13.54 -0.97
CA GLU A 455 28.68 14.46 -1.18
C GLU A 455 29.29 14.33 -2.58
N THR A 456 29.36 13.09 -3.10
CA THR A 456 29.94 12.82 -4.41
C THR A 456 29.03 13.28 -5.54
N ILE A 457 27.71 13.05 -5.43
CA ILE A 457 26.71 13.55 -6.39
C ILE A 457 26.70 15.08 -6.38
N ASP A 458 26.83 15.73 -5.22
CA ASP A 458 26.93 17.18 -5.12
C ASP A 458 28.17 17.73 -5.85
N LYS A 459 29.32 17.04 -5.83
CA LYS A 459 30.49 17.39 -6.65
C LYS A 459 30.22 17.28 -8.14
N ILE A 460 29.58 16.19 -8.59
CA ILE A 460 29.16 15.99 -9.98
C ILE A 460 28.30 17.17 -10.45
N ARG A 461 27.29 17.54 -9.68
CA ARG A 461 26.35 18.63 -9.97
C ARG A 461 27.02 20.01 -10.02
N ARG A 462 28.15 20.21 -9.32
CA ARG A 462 28.97 21.41 -9.42
C ARG A 462 29.95 21.38 -10.58
N GLY A 463 30.02 20.28 -11.35
CA GLY A 463 30.97 20.11 -12.45
C GLY A 463 32.38 19.72 -12.01
N GLU A 464 32.56 19.31 -10.76
CA GLU A 464 33.87 18.94 -10.22
C GLU A 464 34.23 17.51 -10.62
N ARG A 465 35.28 17.33 -11.45
CA ARG A 465 35.81 16.02 -11.85
C ARG A 465 34.70 14.98 -12.12
N VAL A 466 33.78 15.35 -13.02
CA VAL A 466 32.51 14.64 -13.22
C VAL A 466 32.70 13.14 -13.49
N ALA A 467 33.61 12.77 -14.41
CA ALA A 467 33.80 11.38 -14.79
C ALA A 467 34.32 10.52 -13.63
N GLU A 468 35.31 11.02 -12.88
CA GLU A 468 35.90 10.32 -11.74
C GLU A 468 34.88 10.21 -10.59
N ASN A 469 34.11 11.26 -10.32
CA ASN A 469 33.09 11.21 -9.26
C ASN A 469 31.93 10.29 -9.63
N ILE A 470 31.59 10.15 -10.91
CA ILE A 470 30.59 9.15 -11.34
C ILE A 470 31.11 7.72 -11.07
N ALA A 471 32.36 7.42 -11.41
CA ALA A 471 32.94 6.11 -11.09
C ALA A 471 32.93 5.83 -9.59
N VAL A 472 33.21 6.84 -8.75
CA VAL A 472 33.09 6.70 -7.28
C VAL A 472 31.65 6.40 -6.84
N VAL A 473 30.64 7.06 -7.43
CA VAL A 473 29.22 6.77 -7.09
C VAL A 473 28.85 5.35 -7.50
N GLU A 474 29.30 4.88 -8.65
CA GLU A 474 29.07 3.50 -9.11
C GLU A 474 29.72 2.48 -8.16
N ASP A 475 30.95 2.70 -7.69
CA ASP A 475 31.64 1.86 -6.69
C ASP A 475 30.91 1.88 -5.33
N LEU A 476 30.44 3.04 -4.87
CA LEU A 476 29.63 3.17 -3.66
C LEU A 476 28.33 2.38 -3.79
N CYS A 477 27.64 2.49 -4.92
CA CYS A 477 26.41 1.72 -5.21
C CYS A 477 26.68 0.21 -5.14
N ASN A 478 27.75 -0.28 -5.74
CA ASN A 478 28.13 -1.69 -5.68
C ASN A 478 28.43 -2.12 -4.23
N THR A 479 29.18 -1.33 -3.50
CA THR A 479 29.50 -1.60 -2.09
C THR A 479 28.23 -1.64 -1.23
N MET A 480 27.30 -0.72 -1.42
CA MET A 480 26.03 -0.68 -0.70
C MET A 480 25.14 -1.86 -1.07
N LYS A 481 25.01 -2.18 -2.36
CA LYS A 481 24.16 -3.26 -2.87
C LYS A 481 24.53 -4.62 -2.28
N PHE A 482 25.81 -4.93 -2.21
CA PHE A 482 26.28 -6.25 -1.82
C PHE A 482 26.76 -6.34 -0.36
N GLY A 483 27.04 -5.21 0.29
CA GLY A 483 27.58 -5.17 1.66
C GLY A 483 26.59 -4.74 2.73
N SER A 484 25.39 -4.23 2.38
CA SER A 484 24.40 -3.79 3.36
C SER A 484 23.63 -4.96 3.97
N LEU A 485 23.26 -4.84 5.25
CA LEU A 485 22.55 -5.89 6.00
C LEU A 485 21.05 -6.00 5.64
N CYS A 486 20.45 -4.94 5.09
CA CYS A 486 19.03 -4.91 4.75
C CYS A 486 18.76 -4.15 3.46
N ALA A 487 17.50 -4.19 3.01
CA ALA A 487 17.05 -3.56 1.79
C ALA A 487 17.26 -2.04 1.77
N LEU A 488 17.23 -1.33 2.91
CA LEU A 488 17.45 0.12 2.91
C LEU A 488 18.77 0.50 2.22
N GLY A 489 19.89 -0.05 2.68
CA GLY A 489 21.17 0.21 2.02
C GLY A 489 21.37 -0.59 0.73
N GLY A 490 20.81 -1.80 0.63
CA GLY A 490 20.96 -2.67 -0.54
C GLY A 490 20.17 -2.22 -1.77
N PHE A 491 19.05 -1.49 -1.58
CA PHE A 491 18.22 -1.03 -2.69
C PHE A 491 18.41 0.46 -3.03
N THR A 492 18.98 1.28 -2.14
CA THR A 492 19.35 2.68 -2.47
C THR A 492 20.13 2.81 -3.80
N PRO A 493 20.98 1.87 -4.21
CA PRO A 493 21.61 1.88 -5.54
C PRO A 493 20.66 1.86 -6.73
N TYR A 494 19.46 1.31 -6.63
CA TYR A 494 18.55 1.21 -7.78
C TYR A 494 18.14 2.58 -8.37
N PRO A 495 17.60 3.55 -7.59
CA PRO A 495 17.30 4.87 -8.12
C PRO A 495 18.54 5.62 -8.61
N VAL A 496 19.68 5.47 -7.95
CA VAL A 496 20.93 6.14 -8.35
C VAL A 496 21.46 5.58 -9.66
N SER A 497 21.58 4.26 -9.76
CA SER A 497 22.12 3.58 -10.96
C SER A 497 21.19 3.74 -12.15
N SER A 498 19.87 3.68 -11.97
CA SER A 498 18.91 3.90 -13.06
C SER A 498 18.91 5.35 -13.55
N ALA A 499 19.05 6.33 -12.63
CA ALA A 499 19.21 7.73 -13.03
C ALA A 499 20.50 7.95 -13.83
N LEU A 500 21.64 7.40 -13.39
CA LEU A 500 22.91 7.47 -14.13
C LEU A 500 22.84 6.77 -15.49
N LYS A 501 22.14 5.63 -15.57
CA LYS A 501 22.03 4.82 -16.79
C LYS A 501 21.17 5.47 -17.86
N HIS A 502 20.04 6.06 -17.47
CA HIS A 502 19.00 6.51 -18.39
C HIS A 502 18.91 8.02 -18.58
N PHE A 503 19.56 8.81 -17.70
CA PHE A 503 19.48 10.28 -17.69
C PHE A 503 20.86 10.89 -17.42
N ARG A 504 21.85 10.36 -18.14
CA ARG A 504 23.27 10.75 -17.97
C ARG A 504 23.51 12.25 -18.18
N GLU A 505 22.72 12.86 -19.04
CA GLU A 505 22.77 14.28 -19.38
C GLU A 505 22.53 15.20 -18.18
N ASP A 506 21.82 14.76 -17.15
CA ASP A 506 21.57 15.54 -15.94
C ASP A 506 22.76 15.54 -14.96
N PHE A 507 23.74 14.66 -15.19
CA PHE A 507 24.91 14.52 -14.30
C PHE A 507 26.07 15.39 -14.79
N GLY A 508 25.95 16.69 -14.57
CA GLY A 508 26.92 17.71 -14.92
C GLY A 508 26.52 19.08 -14.40
N PRO A 509 27.30 20.12 -14.67
CA PRO A 509 26.90 21.48 -14.31
C PRO A 509 25.62 21.84 -15.06
N ALA A 510 24.69 22.49 -14.38
CA ALA A 510 23.47 23.01 -15.00
C ALA A 510 23.88 23.95 -16.18
N PRO A 511 23.22 23.84 -17.33
CA PRO A 511 23.52 24.76 -18.46
C PRO A 511 23.38 26.19 -17.98
N THR A 512 24.43 26.97 -18.18
CA THR A 512 24.40 28.42 -17.91
C THR A 512 23.32 29.04 -18.80
N LYS A 513 22.44 29.87 -18.22
CA LYS A 513 21.34 30.56 -18.94
C LYS A 513 21.74 31.35 -20.20
N LEU A 514 23.02 31.39 -20.55
CA LEU A 514 23.59 32.09 -21.71
C LEU A 514 23.62 31.23 -22.99
N GLN A 515 23.31 29.93 -22.94
CA GLN A 515 23.28 29.06 -24.13
C GLN A 515 21.87 28.82 -24.71
N ALA A 516 20.84 29.42 -24.14
CA ALA A 516 19.45 29.32 -24.62
C ALA A 516 19.01 30.52 -25.50
N ALA A 517 19.95 31.27 -26.06
CA ALA A 517 19.70 32.45 -26.92
C ALA A 517 20.55 32.41 -28.20
N GLU A 518 20.70 31.21 -28.82
CA GLU A 518 21.15 31.10 -30.22
C GLU A 518 20.17 30.22 -31.03
#